data_717484a377a34bfa869a54b3f8b06cac
#
_entry.id   717484a377a34bfa869a54b3f8b06cac
#
_cell.length_a   1.000
_cell.length_b   1.000
_cell.length_c   1.000
_cell.angle_alpha   90.00
_cell.angle_beta   90.00
_cell.angle_gamma   90.00
#
_symmetry.space_group_name_H-M   'P 1'
#
loop_
_entity.id
_entity.type
_entity.pdbx_description
1 polymer ?
#
loop_
_entity_poly.entity_id
_entity_poly.type
_entity_poly.pdbx_seq_one_letter_code
_entity_poly.pdbx_strand_id
1 'polypeptide(L)'
;METILTNARLVLEDRILDGTLTYEGGVIRDISEGRSHVAAAIDGEGDIVAPGLIEVHTDNLEKHFVPRPGVIWPNPLAAALVHDVQMAAAGVTTVCDAVCAGGYDADNDYRRAIFHDMVAAIEAGVAQGVFRIDHRLHLRCELSDPQFPEDVAPHVGRPLIALASLMDHTPGQRQWRDVAHLKRFMSGEGLSSADADALLAKRMRNGADAAAVNRPLAVKLFRERGLPIASHDDTTLEHVAEAAGEGCAISEFPTTLEAARAAHAAGLSTVGGAPNVVRGGSHSGGVAIAELAREDVLDCLSSDYVPSSLLQAVEALTRVAGLALERAFALVTARPAAMLGMNDRGRLASGLRADLVRVRFLDDGTPIVRGLTVAGRAAL
;
A
#
# COMPACT_ATOMS: atom_id res chain seq x y z
N MET A 1 16.79 -7.21 26.16
CA MET A 1 16.01 -7.98 27.13
C MET A 1 15.11 -8.90 26.34
N GLU A 2 15.08 -10.16 26.71
CA GLU A 2 14.23 -11.16 26.08
C GLU A 2 12.75 -10.91 26.43
N THR A 3 11.89 -11.04 25.44
CA THR A 3 10.42 -10.98 25.61
C THR A 3 9.83 -12.29 25.12
N ILE A 4 9.00 -12.89 25.97
CA ILE A 4 8.29 -14.15 25.69
C ILE A 4 6.80 -13.83 25.61
N LEU A 5 6.19 -14.10 24.44
CA LEU A 5 4.75 -14.00 24.21
C LEU A 5 4.20 -15.41 24.08
N THR A 6 3.33 -15.80 24.99
CA THR A 6 2.78 -17.16 25.09
C THR A 6 1.26 -17.17 24.96
N ASN A 7 0.65 -18.36 24.85
CA ASN A 7 -0.80 -18.50 24.73
C ASN A 7 -1.36 -17.66 23.56
N ALA A 8 -0.73 -17.78 22.39
CA ALA A 8 -1.10 -17.06 21.19
C ALA A 8 -1.27 -18.01 20.00
N ARG A 9 -2.06 -17.59 19.02
CA ARG A 9 -2.23 -18.26 17.73
C ARG A 9 -1.29 -17.61 16.74
N LEU A 10 -0.13 -18.22 16.52
CA LEU A 10 0.94 -17.69 15.68
C LEU A 10 0.66 -17.97 14.19
N VAL A 11 0.63 -16.94 13.37
CA VAL A 11 0.44 -17.06 11.92
C VAL A 11 1.80 -17.38 11.30
N LEU A 12 2.04 -18.64 11.01
CA LEU A 12 3.22 -19.09 10.27
C LEU A 12 2.93 -19.05 8.77
N GLU A 13 3.92 -19.40 7.97
CA GLU A 13 3.80 -19.36 6.51
C GLU A 13 2.81 -20.38 5.96
N ASP A 14 2.71 -21.54 6.61
CA ASP A 14 1.96 -22.71 6.16
C ASP A 14 0.82 -23.14 7.10
N ARG A 15 0.73 -22.57 8.30
CA ARG A 15 -0.27 -22.95 9.31
C ARG A 15 -0.42 -21.91 10.43
N ILE A 16 -1.47 -22.09 11.22
CA ILE A 16 -1.62 -21.41 12.51
C ILE A 16 -1.12 -22.35 13.61
N LEU A 17 -0.21 -21.87 14.46
CA LEU A 17 0.39 -22.61 15.58
C LEU A 17 -0.07 -22.03 16.91
N ASP A 18 -0.72 -22.84 17.75
CA ASP A 18 -0.95 -22.48 19.15
C ASP A 18 0.35 -22.59 19.93
N GLY A 19 0.94 -21.45 20.31
CA GLY A 19 2.34 -21.49 20.72
C GLY A 19 2.84 -20.28 21.51
N THR A 20 4.15 -20.26 21.57
CA THR A 20 4.97 -19.25 22.23
C THR A 20 5.99 -18.71 21.23
N LEU A 21 6.15 -17.39 21.20
CA LEU A 21 7.17 -16.70 20.41
C LEU A 21 8.08 -15.90 21.34
N THR A 22 9.38 -16.03 21.14
CA THR A 22 10.39 -15.31 21.91
C THR A 22 11.19 -14.39 20.99
N TYR A 23 11.42 -13.15 21.41
CA TYR A 23 12.27 -12.22 20.68
C TYR A 23 13.20 -11.45 21.62
N GLU A 24 14.36 -11.09 21.11
CA GLU A 24 15.36 -10.30 21.82
C GLU A 24 16.21 -9.47 20.84
N GLY A 25 16.55 -8.24 21.24
CA GLY A 25 17.39 -7.36 20.43
C GLY A 25 16.76 -7.01 19.05
N GLY A 26 15.44 -7.00 18.99
CA GLY A 26 14.72 -6.69 17.74
C GLY A 26 14.54 -7.89 16.78
N VAL A 27 14.94 -9.10 17.19
CA VAL A 27 14.96 -10.30 16.35
C VAL A 27 14.19 -11.43 17.02
N ILE A 28 13.37 -12.16 16.25
CA ILE A 28 12.72 -13.39 16.70
C ILE A 28 13.79 -14.44 16.97
N ARG A 29 13.77 -15.04 18.19
CA ARG A 29 14.73 -16.04 18.62
C ARG A 29 14.20 -17.45 18.50
N ASP A 30 12.96 -17.65 18.94
CA ASP A 30 12.34 -18.97 18.98
C ASP A 30 10.84 -18.89 18.74
N ILE A 31 10.30 -19.96 18.16
CA ILE A 31 8.88 -20.21 17.97
C ILE A 31 8.65 -21.68 18.35
N SER A 32 7.83 -21.91 19.35
CA SER A 32 7.56 -23.25 19.86
C SER A 32 6.08 -23.51 20.09
N GLU A 33 5.66 -24.75 19.94
CA GLU A 33 4.30 -25.19 20.23
C GLU A 33 4.03 -25.19 21.75
N GLY A 34 2.81 -24.85 22.13
CA GLY A 34 2.36 -24.86 23.51
C GLY A 34 2.67 -23.58 24.28
N ARG A 35 2.35 -23.62 25.59
CA ARG A 35 2.46 -22.46 26.48
C ARG A 35 3.76 -22.45 27.25
N SER A 36 4.38 -21.29 27.37
CA SER A 36 5.46 -21.08 28.35
C SER A 36 4.92 -20.94 29.77
N HIS A 37 5.65 -21.50 30.73
CA HIS A 37 5.37 -21.35 32.18
C HIS A 37 6.29 -20.34 32.85
N VAL A 38 7.07 -19.58 32.08
CA VAL A 38 7.93 -18.51 32.60
C VAL A 38 7.05 -17.41 33.16
N ALA A 39 7.27 -17.04 34.44
CA ALA A 39 6.43 -16.07 35.14
C ALA A 39 6.41 -14.66 34.49
N ALA A 40 7.48 -14.31 33.73
CA ALA A 40 7.59 -13.03 33.01
C ALA A 40 7.00 -13.08 31.60
N ALA A 41 6.47 -14.24 31.17
CA ALA A 41 5.87 -14.34 29.83
C ALA A 41 4.56 -13.52 29.76
N ILE A 42 4.42 -12.82 28.66
CA ILE A 42 3.21 -12.05 28.32
C ILE A 42 2.15 -13.03 27.82
N ASP A 43 0.98 -13.04 28.46
CA ASP A 43 -0.15 -13.84 28.00
C ASP A 43 -0.78 -13.19 26.75
N GLY A 44 -0.78 -13.90 25.64
CA GLY A 44 -1.44 -13.51 24.39
C GLY A 44 -2.95 -13.65 24.40
N GLU A 45 -3.55 -14.24 25.48
CA GLU A 45 -5.00 -14.40 25.66
C GLU A 45 -5.70 -15.17 24.53
N GLY A 46 -4.97 -16.01 23.79
CA GLY A 46 -5.48 -16.71 22.61
C GLY A 46 -5.65 -15.81 21.38
N ASP A 47 -5.16 -14.58 21.41
CA ASP A 47 -5.17 -13.68 20.26
C ASP A 47 -4.31 -14.23 19.10
N ILE A 48 -4.61 -13.79 17.90
CA ILE A 48 -3.77 -14.03 16.75
C ILE A 48 -2.54 -13.14 16.82
N VAL A 49 -1.36 -13.71 16.61
CA VAL A 49 -0.10 -12.99 16.42
C VAL A 49 0.40 -13.28 15.02
N ALA A 50 0.45 -12.25 14.22
CA ALA A 50 0.92 -12.30 12.83
C ALA A 50 2.20 -11.47 12.68
N PRO A 51 2.97 -11.64 11.57
CA PRO A 51 3.95 -10.64 11.18
C PRO A 51 3.28 -9.27 11.07
N GLY A 52 4.01 -8.21 11.40
CA GLY A 52 3.51 -6.85 11.21
C GLY A 52 3.15 -6.58 9.75
N LEU A 53 2.05 -5.86 9.53
CA LEU A 53 1.57 -5.59 8.18
C LEU A 53 2.52 -4.68 7.42
N ILE A 54 2.64 -4.91 6.12
CA ILE A 54 3.42 -4.10 5.18
C ILE A 54 2.46 -3.48 4.19
N GLU A 55 2.36 -2.16 4.24
CA GLU A 55 1.53 -1.37 3.34
C GLU A 55 2.39 -0.88 2.16
N VAL A 56 1.96 -1.15 0.94
CA VAL A 56 2.72 -0.82 -0.27
C VAL A 56 2.22 0.43 -1.00
N HIS A 57 0.98 0.85 -0.71
CA HIS A 57 0.36 1.99 -1.37
C HIS A 57 -0.75 2.59 -0.50
N THR A 58 -0.49 3.69 0.18
CA THR A 58 -1.54 4.42 0.91
C THR A 58 -1.50 5.91 0.63
N ASP A 59 -2.67 6.45 0.25
CA ASP A 59 -2.88 7.90 0.06
C ASP A 59 -3.21 8.62 1.39
N ASN A 60 -3.16 7.89 2.50
CA ASN A 60 -3.65 8.41 3.77
C ASN A 60 -2.80 9.58 4.31
N LEU A 61 -1.52 9.65 3.93
CA LEU A 61 -0.64 10.76 4.33
C LEU A 61 -1.19 12.12 3.87
N GLU A 62 -1.65 12.22 2.61
CA GLU A 62 -2.20 13.47 2.04
C GLU A 62 -3.35 14.03 2.87
N LYS A 63 -4.21 13.17 3.45
CA LYS A 63 -5.36 13.60 4.27
C LYS A 63 -4.97 14.34 5.54
N HIS A 64 -3.77 14.10 6.06
CA HIS A 64 -3.25 14.80 7.22
C HIS A 64 -2.63 16.15 6.86
N PHE A 65 -2.16 16.28 5.61
CA PHE A 65 -1.67 17.55 5.07
C PHE A 65 -2.83 18.45 4.60
N VAL A 66 -3.88 17.85 4.07
CA VAL A 66 -5.08 18.56 3.60
C VAL A 66 -6.32 17.98 4.32
N PRO A 67 -6.51 18.31 5.61
CA PRO A 67 -7.59 17.72 6.41
C PRO A 67 -8.99 18.16 5.95
N ARG A 68 -9.08 19.23 5.16
CA ARG A 68 -10.30 19.73 4.50
C ARG A 68 -9.92 20.39 3.18
N PRO A 69 -10.84 20.44 2.19
CA PRO A 69 -10.61 21.18 0.96
C PRO A 69 -10.16 22.63 1.23
N GLY A 70 -9.07 23.04 0.60
CA GLY A 70 -8.48 24.38 0.74
C GLY A 70 -7.76 24.66 2.07
N VAL A 71 -7.60 23.68 2.96
CA VAL A 71 -6.89 23.83 4.24
C VAL A 71 -5.62 23.00 4.20
N ILE A 72 -4.46 23.66 4.06
CA ILE A 72 -3.14 23.01 4.19
C ILE A 72 -2.69 23.13 5.65
N TRP A 73 -2.29 21.98 6.25
CA TRP A 73 -1.79 21.96 7.61
C TRP A 73 -0.39 22.59 7.68
N PRO A 74 -0.14 23.57 8.57
CA PRO A 74 1.08 24.37 8.50
C PRO A 74 2.34 23.67 9.05
N ASN A 75 2.21 22.51 9.69
CA ASN A 75 3.33 21.73 10.22
C ASN A 75 3.37 20.33 9.57
N PRO A 76 4.17 20.14 8.51
CA PRO A 76 4.28 18.88 7.79
C PRO A 76 4.67 17.69 8.68
N LEU A 77 5.64 17.85 9.59
CA LEU A 77 6.07 16.78 10.48
C LEU A 77 4.96 16.36 11.45
N ALA A 78 4.20 17.32 11.98
CA ALA A 78 3.06 17.00 12.85
C ALA A 78 1.97 16.21 12.10
N ALA A 79 1.71 16.54 10.83
CA ALA A 79 0.80 15.78 9.98
C ALA A 79 1.29 14.33 9.79
N ALA A 80 2.58 14.15 9.47
CA ALA A 80 3.21 12.84 9.31
C ALA A 80 3.19 12.01 10.60
N LEU A 81 3.37 12.63 11.78
CA LEU A 81 3.28 11.94 13.07
C LEU A 81 1.88 11.41 13.39
N VAL A 82 0.81 12.11 12.98
CA VAL A 82 -0.56 11.62 13.16
C VAL A 82 -0.84 10.47 12.21
N HIS A 83 -0.35 10.56 10.98
CA HIS A 83 -0.40 9.47 10.02
C HIS A 83 0.31 8.21 10.54
N ASP A 84 1.54 8.33 11.07
CA ASP A 84 2.29 7.24 11.71
C ASP A 84 1.47 6.52 12.80
N VAL A 85 0.81 7.28 13.68
CA VAL A 85 -0.08 6.72 14.72
C VAL A 85 -1.25 5.95 14.11
N GLN A 86 -1.86 6.49 13.07
CA GLN A 86 -3.00 5.84 12.41
C GLN A 86 -2.60 4.55 11.71
N MET A 87 -1.44 4.53 11.04
CA MET A 87 -0.91 3.33 10.41
C MET A 87 -0.55 2.26 11.47
N ALA A 88 0.10 2.67 12.57
CA ALA A 88 0.38 1.78 13.69
C ALA A 88 -0.90 1.19 14.28
N ALA A 89 -1.94 2.01 14.49
CA ALA A 89 -3.25 1.55 14.99
C ALA A 89 -3.97 0.59 14.04
N ALA A 90 -3.64 0.61 12.75
CA ALA A 90 -4.13 -0.35 11.75
C ALA A 90 -3.31 -1.67 11.71
N GLY A 91 -2.26 -1.80 12.53
CA GLY A 91 -1.41 -3.00 12.58
C GLY A 91 -0.23 -2.99 11.61
N VAL A 92 0.01 -1.85 10.95
CA VAL A 92 1.10 -1.68 9.99
C VAL A 92 2.41 -1.44 10.74
N THR A 93 3.47 -2.15 10.36
CA THR A 93 4.84 -1.97 10.89
C THR A 93 5.79 -1.38 9.87
N THR A 94 5.44 -1.48 8.58
CA THR A 94 6.18 -0.87 7.46
C THR A 94 5.18 -0.28 6.49
N VAL A 95 5.34 0.99 6.12
CA VAL A 95 4.48 1.68 5.17
C VAL A 95 5.30 2.28 4.03
N CYS A 96 4.81 2.11 2.79
CA CYS A 96 5.23 2.88 1.64
C CYS A 96 4.18 3.99 1.41
N ASP A 97 4.50 5.19 1.90
CA ASP A 97 3.65 6.36 1.76
C ASP A 97 3.57 6.77 0.29
N ALA A 98 2.38 6.66 -0.29
CA ALA A 98 2.16 6.99 -1.68
C ALA A 98 2.06 8.52 -1.83
N VAL A 99 3.04 9.11 -2.50
CA VAL A 99 3.13 10.55 -2.75
C VAL A 99 3.07 10.82 -4.24
N CYS A 100 2.15 11.67 -4.66
CA CYS A 100 1.87 11.91 -6.08
C CYS A 100 2.78 13.00 -6.64
N ALA A 101 3.61 12.64 -7.63
CA ALA A 101 4.39 13.55 -8.45
C ALA A 101 3.63 13.80 -9.77
N GLY A 102 3.16 15.02 -9.98
CA GLY A 102 2.33 15.39 -11.12
C GLY A 102 0.81 15.22 -10.89
N GLY A 103 0.02 15.45 -11.94
CA GLY A 103 -1.44 15.33 -11.90
C GLY A 103 -2.15 16.54 -11.29
N TYR A 104 -1.53 17.69 -11.30
CA TYR A 104 -2.04 18.93 -10.70
C TYR A 104 -2.81 19.74 -11.73
N ASP A 105 -4.04 20.08 -11.38
CA ASP A 105 -4.82 21.07 -12.14
C ASP A 105 -4.46 22.48 -11.68
N ALA A 106 -4.55 23.45 -12.60
CA ALA A 106 -4.23 24.86 -12.30
C ALA A 106 -5.03 25.43 -11.11
N ASP A 107 -6.19 24.84 -10.81
CA ASP A 107 -7.06 25.24 -9.68
C ASP A 107 -6.75 24.48 -8.39
N ASN A 108 -5.87 23.45 -8.41
CA ASN A 108 -5.48 22.60 -7.29
C ASN A 108 -3.95 22.52 -7.14
N ASP A 109 -3.26 23.62 -7.32
CA ASP A 109 -1.78 23.71 -7.24
C ASP A 109 -1.21 23.37 -5.85
N TYR A 110 -2.08 23.23 -4.83
CA TYR A 110 -1.69 22.84 -3.48
C TYR A 110 -1.07 21.43 -3.45
N ARG A 111 -1.51 20.48 -4.30
CA ARG A 111 -0.94 19.13 -4.34
C ARG A 111 0.56 19.15 -4.65
N ARG A 112 0.97 19.98 -5.60
CA ARG A 112 2.39 20.17 -5.93
C ARG A 112 3.17 20.72 -4.74
N ALA A 113 2.63 21.71 -4.03
CA ALA A 113 3.28 22.26 -2.83
C ALA A 113 3.43 21.20 -1.74
N ILE A 114 2.36 20.45 -1.42
CA ILE A 114 2.40 19.42 -0.37
C ILE A 114 3.23 18.19 -0.74
N PHE A 115 3.42 17.86 -2.04
CA PHE A 115 4.24 16.73 -2.47
C PHE A 115 5.66 16.82 -1.90
N HIS A 116 6.33 17.94 -2.10
CA HIS A 116 7.67 18.17 -1.57
C HIS A 116 7.69 18.18 -0.04
N ASP A 117 6.68 18.77 0.59
CA ASP A 117 6.53 18.81 2.04
C ASP A 117 6.28 17.43 2.64
N MET A 118 5.49 16.57 1.99
CA MET A 118 5.28 15.18 2.41
C MET A 118 6.59 14.38 2.40
N VAL A 119 7.35 14.45 1.29
CA VAL A 119 8.64 13.79 1.19
C VAL A 119 9.60 14.28 2.29
N ALA A 120 9.71 15.59 2.45
CA ALA A 120 10.60 16.19 3.46
C ALA A 120 10.19 15.84 4.91
N ALA A 121 8.89 15.77 5.20
CA ALA A 121 8.38 15.38 6.51
C ALA A 121 8.69 13.94 6.87
N ILE A 122 8.51 12.99 5.93
CA ILE A 122 8.85 11.59 6.13
C ILE A 122 10.36 11.45 6.35
N GLU A 123 11.20 12.08 5.53
CA GLU A 123 12.65 12.05 5.72
C GLU A 123 13.09 12.63 7.07
N ALA A 124 12.50 13.76 7.44
CA ALA A 124 12.82 14.39 8.73
C ALA A 124 12.41 13.52 9.91
N GLY A 125 11.24 12.89 9.86
CA GLY A 125 10.75 11.99 10.90
C GLY A 125 11.62 10.74 11.05
N VAL A 126 12.02 10.12 9.94
CA VAL A 126 12.95 8.98 9.92
C VAL A 126 14.31 9.38 10.48
N ALA A 127 14.87 10.49 10.01
CA ALA A 127 16.18 10.98 10.47
C ALA A 127 16.23 11.31 11.98
N GLN A 128 15.11 11.80 12.53
CA GLN A 128 14.97 12.11 13.96
C GLN A 128 14.57 10.87 14.80
N GLY A 129 14.19 9.74 14.17
CA GLY A 129 13.76 8.53 14.88
C GLY A 129 12.47 8.73 15.69
N VAL A 130 11.55 9.58 15.21
CA VAL A 130 10.33 9.93 15.95
C VAL A 130 9.11 9.11 15.54
N PHE A 131 9.19 8.34 14.47
CA PHE A 131 8.12 7.44 14.02
C PHE A 131 8.08 6.14 14.83
N ARG A 132 6.89 5.58 14.96
CA ARG A 132 6.63 4.27 15.60
C ARG A 132 6.93 3.12 14.67
N ILE A 133 6.67 3.32 13.37
CA ILE A 133 6.79 2.30 12.33
C ILE A 133 7.87 2.69 11.31
N ASP A 134 8.20 1.77 10.41
CA ASP A 134 9.19 1.98 9.35
C ASP A 134 8.52 2.65 8.15
N HIS A 135 8.85 3.91 7.87
CA HIS A 135 8.34 4.68 6.74
C HIS A 135 9.27 4.58 5.53
N ARG A 136 8.68 4.31 4.38
CA ARG A 136 9.25 4.36 3.05
C ARG A 136 8.40 5.25 2.17
N LEU A 137 8.88 5.59 0.99
CA LEU A 137 8.15 6.39 0.01
C LEU A 137 7.82 5.53 -1.22
N HIS A 138 6.60 5.69 -1.69
CA HIS A 138 6.13 5.20 -2.97
C HIS A 138 5.86 6.41 -3.87
N LEU A 139 6.64 6.57 -4.93
CA LEU A 139 6.42 7.66 -5.89
C LEU A 139 5.29 7.29 -6.85
N ARG A 140 4.15 7.96 -6.76
CA ARG A 140 3.06 7.88 -7.73
C ARG A 140 3.33 8.89 -8.84
N CYS A 141 3.68 8.40 -10.03
CA CYS A 141 4.11 9.24 -11.14
C CYS A 141 2.98 9.46 -12.12
N GLU A 142 2.36 10.64 -12.11
CA GLU A 142 1.33 11.02 -13.08
C GLU A 142 1.99 11.46 -14.38
N LEU A 143 2.08 10.53 -15.33
CA LEU A 143 2.79 10.73 -16.59
C LEU A 143 2.09 11.70 -17.54
N SER A 144 0.80 11.91 -17.36
CA SER A 144 0.00 12.87 -18.14
C SER A 144 0.28 14.33 -17.80
N ASP A 145 1.06 14.60 -16.73
CA ASP A 145 1.47 15.95 -16.35
C ASP A 145 2.76 16.36 -17.07
N PRO A 146 2.76 17.44 -17.88
CA PRO A 146 3.97 17.93 -18.54
C PRO A 146 5.10 18.33 -17.58
N GLN A 147 4.80 18.68 -16.34
CA GLN A 147 5.77 19.12 -15.33
C GLN A 147 6.31 17.96 -14.47
N PHE A 148 5.80 16.75 -14.66
CA PHE A 148 6.26 15.55 -13.93
C PHE A 148 7.79 15.41 -13.86
N PRO A 149 8.58 15.62 -14.95
CA PRO A 149 10.03 15.47 -14.87
C PRO A 149 10.70 16.43 -13.87
N GLU A 150 10.19 17.64 -13.77
CA GLU A 150 10.71 18.67 -12.86
C GLU A 150 10.38 18.32 -11.40
N ASP A 151 9.18 17.82 -11.14
CA ASP A 151 8.74 17.44 -9.80
C ASP A 151 9.49 16.20 -9.26
N VAL A 152 9.71 15.20 -10.11
CA VAL A 152 10.32 13.93 -9.68
C VAL A 152 11.84 13.98 -9.57
N ALA A 153 12.52 14.76 -10.42
CA ALA A 153 13.97 14.78 -10.51
C ALA A 153 14.70 15.02 -9.16
N PRO A 154 14.25 15.91 -8.26
CA PRO A 154 14.90 16.13 -6.97
C PRO A 154 14.81 14.93 -6.02
N HIS A 155 13.90 14.00 -6.26
CA HIS A 155 13.55 12.93 -5.32
C HIS A 155 14.07 11.56 -5.71
N VAL A 156 14.27 11.25 -6.99
CA VAL A 156 14.62 9.91 -7.50
C VAL A 156 15.83 9.26 -6.83
N GLY A 157 16.77 10.06 -6.34
CA GLY A 157 17.97 9.55 -5.66
C GLY A 157 17.83 9.34 -4.16
N ARG A 158 16.67 9.57 -3.57
CA ARG A 158 16.47 9.54 -2.13
C ARG A 158 16.37 8.10 -1.62
N PRO A 159 17.05 7.75 -0.52
CA PRO A 159 17.18 6.37 -0.06
C PRO A 159 15.88 5.78 0.51
N LEU A 160 14.90 6.59 0.85
CA LEU A 160 13.61 6.12 1.38
C LEU A 160 12.64 5.66 0.30
N ILE A 161 12.90 5.94 -1.00
CA ILE A 161 12.02 5.48 -2.07
C ILE A 161 12.16 3.97 -2.21
N ALA A 162 11.04 3.25 -2.03
CA ALA A 162 10.96 1.80 -2.11
C ALA A 162 10.44 1.31 -3.47
N LEU A 163 9.56 2.09 -4.10
CA LEU A 163 8.99 1.77 -5.42
C LEU A 163 8.46 3.02 -6.09
N ALA A 164 8.14 2.89 -7.39
CA ALA A 164 7.47 3.93 -8.17
C ALA A 164 6.38 3.32 -9.04
N SER A 165 5.21 3.96 -9.15
CA SER A 165 4.14 3.56 -10.07
C SER A 165 3.97 4.54 -11.22
N LEU A 166 3.72 3.99 -12.41
CA LEU A 166 3.52 4.71 -13.66
C LEU A 166 2.02 4.86 -13.88
N MET A 167 1.48 6.04 -13.57
CA MET A 167 0.06 6.35 -13.74
C MET A 167 -0.18 7.14 -15.02
N ASP A 168 -1.28 6.85 -15.69
CA ASP A 168 -1.81 7.63 -16.79
C ASP A 168 -3.33 7.78 -16.63
N HIS A 169 -3.73 8.88 -16.03
CA HIS A 169 -5.15 9.21 -15.83
C HIS A 169 -5.71 10.07 -16.96
N THR A 170 -5.12 10.02 -18.15
CA THR A 170 -5.69 10.65 -19.34
C THR A 170 -7.11 10.11 -19.57
N PRO A 171 -8.14 10.97 -19.72
CA PRO A 171 -9.49 10.51 -20.01
C PRO A 171 -9.56 9.64 -21.28
N GLY A 172 -10.24 8.51 -21.21
CA GLY A 172 -10.29 7.50 -22.25
C GLY A 172 -9.26 6.39 -22.09
N GLN A 173 -8.38 6.45 -21.08
CA GLN A 173 -7.36 5.45 -20.78
C GLN A 173 -7.64 4.72 -19.45
N ARG A 174 -7.14 3.50 -19.32
CA ARG A 174 -7.04 2.71 -18.09
C ARG A 174 -8.32 2.75 -17.23
N GLN A 175 -8.27 3.15 -15.98
CA GLN A 175 -9.41 3.31 -15.08
C GLN A 175 -10.50 4.22 -15.69
N TRP A 176 -10.11 5.27 -16.39
CA TRP A 176 -11.02 6.29 -16.95
C TRP A 176 -11.38 6.06 -18.41
N ARG A 177 -11.34 4.81 -18.89
CA ARG A 177 -11.75 4.43 -20.25
C ARG A 177 -13.19 4.84 -20.58
N ASP A 178 -14.09 4.85 -19.59
CA ASP A 178 -15.46 5.40 -19.72
C ASP A 178 -15.46 6.88 -19.30
N VAL A 179 -15.32 7.76 -20.30
CA VAL A 179 -15.33 9.22 -20.09
C VAL A 179 -16.65 9.70 -19.46
N ALA A 180 -17.78 9.03 -19.74
CA ALA A 180 -19.05 9.40 -19.15
C ALA A 180 -19.08 9.06 -17.64
N HIS A 181 -18.43 7.97 -17.24
CA HIS A 181 -18.24 7.62 -15.83
C HIS A 181 -17.35 8.64 -15.12
N LEU A 182 -16.20 8.99 -15.72
CA LEU A 182 -15.30 10.03 -15.21
C LEU A 182 -16.04 11.37 -15.03
N LYS A 183 -16.85 11.78 -16.01
CA LYS A 183 -17.63 13.01 -15.92
C LYS A 183 -18.62 13.00 -14.73
N ARG A 184 -19.29 11.85 -14.48
CA ARG A 184 -20.17 11.70 -13.30
C ARG A 184 -19.39 11.79 -12.00
N PHE A 185 -18.22 11.18 -11.94
CA PHE A 185 -17.34 11.25 -10.77
C PHE A 185 -16.94 12.71 -10.47
N MET A 186 -16.42 13.45 -11.46
CA MET A 186 -16.06 14.87 -11.32
C MET A 186 -17.24 15.76 -10.90
N SER A 187 -18.45 15.49 -11.42
CA SER A 187 -19.66 16.22 -11.02
C SER A 187 -20.06 15.92 -9.57
N GLY A 188 -19.80 14.71 -9.08
CA GLY A 188 -19.97 14.33 -7.67
C GLY A 188 -18.99 15.05 -6.73
N GLU A 189 -17.85 15.50 -7.22
CA GLU A 189 -16.88 16.33 -6.50
C GLU A 189 -17.17 17.84 -6.55
N GLY A 190 -18.32 18.23 -7.15
CA GLY A 190 -18.82 19.61 -7.14
C GLY A 190 -18.50 20.43 -8.38
N LEU A 191 -17.90 19.84 -9.43
CA LEU A 191 -17.67 20.52 -10.71
C LEU A 191 -18.97 20.65 -11.52
N SER A 192 -19.19 21.81 -12.12
CA SER A 192 -20.28 21.96 -13.08
C SER A 192 -20.04 21.09 -14.33
N SER A 193 -21.12 20.73 -15.04
CA SER A 193 -20.99 19.92 -16.27
C SER A 193 -20.13 20.61 -17.35
N ALA A 194 -20.22 21.93 -17.47
CA ALA A 194 -19.45 22.70 -18.43
C ALA A 194 -17.96 22.75 -18.06
N ASP A 195 -17.64 22.93 -16.75
CA ASP A 195 -16.26 22.94 -16.28
C ASP A 195 -15.64 21.55 -16.40
N ALA A 196 -16.39 20.49 -16.12
CA ALA A 196 -15.97 19.13 -16.32
C ALA A 196 -15.64 18.84 -17.80
N ASP A 197 -16.48 19.27 -18.74
CA ASP A 197 -16.23 19.11 -20.18
C ASP A 197 -14.98 19.88 -20.64
N ALA A 198 -14.79 21.10 -20.16
CA ALA A 198 -13.62 21.91 -20.49
C ALA A 198 -12.33 21.28 -19.94
N LEU A 199 -12.35 20.78 -18.70
CA LEU A 199 -11.21 20.12 -18.07
C LEU A 199 -10.90 18.80 -18.75
N LEU A 200 -11.90 17.97 -19.06
CA LEU A 200 -11.71 16.74 -19.82
C LEU A 200 -11.07 16.98 -21.17
N ALA A 201 -11.57 17.96 -21.93
CA ALA A 201 -11.02 18.30 -23.23
C ALA A 201 -9.56 18.80 -23.14
N LYS A 202 -9.20 19.51 -22.07
CA LYS A 202 -7.81 19.95 -21.81
C LYS A 202 -6.92 18.75 -21.48
N ARG A 203 -7.35 17.87 -20.56
CA ARG A 203 -6.61 16.67 -20.17
C ARG A 203 -6.37 15.72 -21.35
N MET A 204 -7.40 15.50 -22.19
CA MET A 204 -7.28 14.64 -23.37
C MET A 204 -6.26 15.20 -24.39
N ARG A 205 -6.21 16.51 -24.60
CA ARG A 205 -5.26 17.12 -25.55
C ARG A 205 -3.82 17.08 -25.06
N ASN A 206 -3.59 17.38 -23.80
CA ASN A 206 -2.24 17.59 -23.28
C ASN A 206 -1.67 16.31 -22.63
N GLY A 207 -2.54 15.45 -22.08
CA GLY A 207 -2.11 14.30 -21.30
C GLY A 207 -1.42 13.21 -22.11
N ALA A 208 -1.99 12.87 -23.28
CA ALA A 208 -1.40 11.82 -24.13
C ALA A 208 -0.01 12.19 -24.65
N ASP A 209 0.18 13.45 -25.08
CA ASP A 209 1.48 13.94 -25.55
C ASP A 209 2.52 13.93 -24.41
N ALA A 210 2.12 14.38 -23.21
CA ALA A 210 2.98 14.36 -22.03
C ALA A 210 3.33 12.92 -21.63
N ALA A 211 2.35 12.03 -21.54
CA ALA A 211 2.56 10.62 -21.16
C ALA A 211 3.53 9.91 -22.12
N ALA A 212 3.42 10.17 -23.44
CA ALA A 212 4.32 9.60 -24.44
C ALA A 212 5.80 10.00 -24.24
N VAL A 213 6.06 11.18 -23.69
CA VAL A 213 7.41 11.68 -23.38
C VAL A 213 7.85 11.22 -21.99
N ASN A 214 6.98 11.34 -21.01
CA ASN A 214 7.31 11.09 -19.61
C ASN A 214 7.49 9.61 -19.27
N ARG A 215 6.73 8.71 -19.94
CA ARG A 215 6.77 7.27 -19.65
C ARG A 215 8.17 6.67 -19.90
N PRO A 216 8.80 6.79 -21.05
CA PRO A 216 10.16 6.26 -21.27
C PRO A 216 11.20 6.92 -20.37
N LEU A 217 11.03 8.20 -20.04
CA LEU A 217 11.90 8.91 -19.11
C LEU A 217 11.80 8.31 -17.71
N ALA A 218 10.60 8.12 -17.18
CA ALA A 218 10.36 7.54 -15.86
C ALA A 218 10.91 6.11 -15.77
N VAL A 219 10.62 5.26 -16.76
CA VAL A 219 11.14 3.89 -16.84
C VAL A 219 12.66 3.87 -16.77
N LYS A 220 13.32 4.68 -17.62
CA LYS A 220 14.78 4.80 -17.61
C LYS A 220 15.31 5.21 -16.23
N LEU A 221 14.72 6.25 -15.67
CA LEU A 221 15.14 6.87 -14.41
C LEU A 221 15.08 5.89 -13.24
N PHE A 222 13.99 5.12 -13.12
CA PHE A 222 13.82 4.17 -12.02
C PHE A 222 14.62 2.89 -12.24
N ARG A 223 14.75 2.41 -13.47
CA ARG A 223 15.61 1.25 -13.79
C ARG A 223 17.09 1.52 -13.49
N GLU A 224 17.60 2.71 -13.81
CA GLU A 224 18.98 3.11 -13.48
C GLU A 224 19.25 3.13 -11.97
N ARG A 225 18.20 3.25 -11.16
CA ARG A 225 18.28 3.21 -9.68
C ARG A 225 17.98 1.84 -9.09
N GLY A 226 17.61 0.86 -9.91
CA GLY A 226 17.20 -0.47 -9.44
C GLY A 226 15.92 -0.46 -8.60
N LEU A 227 15.06 0.56 -8.77
CA LEU A 227 13.79 0.66 -8.06
C LEU A 227 12.75 -0.25 -8.72
N PRO A 228 11.96 -1.00 -7.93
CA PRO A 228 10.77 -1.67 -8.44
C PRO A 228 9.83 -0.67 -9.11
N ILE A 229 9.36 -1.01 -10.30
CA ILE A 229 8.39 -0.20 -11.06
C ILE A 229 7.05 -0.94 -11.08
N ALA A 230 5.98 -0.23 -10.80
CA ALA A 230 4.61 -0.71 -10.94
C ALA A 230 3.94 -0.05 -12.15
N SER A 231 3.21 -0.83 -12.95
CA SER A 231 2.14 -0.29 -13.79
C SER A 231 0.92 -0.01 -12.92
N HIS A 232 0.03 0.86 -13.37
CA HIS A 232 -1.15 1.27 -12.61
C HIS A 232 -2.42 1.16 -13.47
N ASP A 233 -3.50 0.59 -12.89
CA ASP A 233 -4.80 0.44 -13.52
C ASP A 233 -4.80 -0.30 -14.87
N ASP A 234 -3.98 -1.35 -14.99
CA ASP A 234 -3.94 -2.15 -16.20
C ASP A 234 -5.32 -2.74 -16.50
N THR A 235 -5.81 -2.50 -17.71
CA THR A 235 -7.19 -2.81 -18.11
C THR A 235 -7.23 -3.84 -19.24
N THR A 236 -6.21 -3.86 -20.11
CA THR A 236 -6.14 -4.70 -21.31
C THR A 236 -4.85 -5.51 -21.35
N LEU A 237 -4.81 -6.49 -22.23
CA LEU A 237 -3.60 -7.29 -22.48
C LEU A 237 -2.43 -6.43 -23.01
N GLU A 238 -2.75 -5.39 -23.78
CA GLU A 238 -1.75 -4.47 -24.31
C GLU A 238 -1.09 -3.65 -23.19
N HIS A 239 -1.86 -3.19 -22.18
CA HIS A 239 -1.30 -2.51 -21.02
C HIS A 239 -0.32 -3.40 -20.24
N VAL A 240 -0.70 -4.67 -20.05
CA VAL A 240 0.18 -5.64 -19.36
C VAL A 240 1.42 -5.95 -20.19
N ALA A 241 1.29 -6.11 -21.51
CA ALA A 241 2.42 -6.35 -22.40
C ALA A 241 3.39 -5.13 -22.43
N GLU A 242 2.85 -3.91 -22.42
CA GLU A 242 3.64 -2.68 -22.27
C GLU A 242 4.42 -2.68 -20.96
N ALA A 243 3.73 -2.90 -19.82
CA ALA A 243 4.34 -2.93 -18.49
C ALA A 243 5.46 -3.99 -18.39
N ALA A 244 5.22 -5.20 -18.88
CA ALA A 244 6.21 -6.28 -18.91
C ALA A 244 7.42 -5.91 -19.79
N GLY A 245 7.19 -5.32 -20.97
CA GLY A 245 8.24 -4.85 -21.87
C GLY A 245 9.10 -3.73 -21.28
N GLU A 246 8.51 -2.89 -20.44
CA GLU A 246 9.18 -1.83 -19.70
C GLU A 246 9.91 -2.34 -18.44
N GLY A 247 9.76 -3.61 -18.10
CA GLY A 247 10.39 -4.22 -16.94
C GLY A 247 9.72 -3.83 -15.63
N CYS A 248 8.42 -3.52 -15.65
CA CYS A 248 7.62 -3.42 -14.43
C CYS A 248 7.63 -4.78 -13.71
N ALA A 249 7.76 -4.74 -12.39
CA ALA A 249 7.71 -5.92 -11.54
C ALA A 249 6.32 -6.10 -10.89
N ILE A 250 5.48 -5.08 -10.95
CA ILE A 250 4.21 -4.98 -10.22
C ILE A 250 3.13 -4.47 -11.18
N SER A 251 1.93 -5.08 -11.12
CA SER A 251 0.70 -4.56 -11.71
C SER A 251 -0.22 -4.11 -10.58
N GLU A 252 -0.33 -2.81 -10.40
CA GLU A 252 -1.06 -2.19 -9.31
C GLU A 252 -2.48 -1.87 -9.74
N PHE A 253 -3.46 -2.38 -9.02
CA PHE A 253 -4.90 -2.21 -9.24
C PHE A 253 -5.39 -2.59 -10.64
N PRO A 254 -5.06 -3.80 -11.16
CA PRO A 254 -5.62 -4.22 -12.45
C PRO A 254 -7.15 -4.13 -12.41
N THR A 255 -7.74 -3.50 -13.43
CA THR A 255 -9.17 -3.17 -13.43
C THR A 255 -10.06 -4.28 -13.97
N THR A 256 -9.45 -5.31 -14.60
CA THR A 256 -10.15 -6.48 -15.15
C THR A 256 -9.48 -7.77 -14.71
N LEU A 257 -10.26 -8.86 -14.63
CA LEU A 257 -9.72 -10.18 -14.33
C LEU A 257 -8.75 -10.65 -15.43
N GLU A 258 -9.03 -10.29 -16.67
CA GLU A 258 -8.17 -10.63 -17.82
C GLU A 258 -6.78 -9.99 -17.68
N ALA A 259 -6.72 -8.69 -17.33
CA ALA A 259 -5.45 -7.99 -17.08
C ALA A 259 -4.71 -8.59 -15.89
N ALA A 260 -5.40 -8.90 -14.78
CA ALA A 260 -4.79 -9.53 -13.61
C ALA A 260 -4.18 -10.90 -13.92
N ARG A 261 -4.89 -11.75 -14.66
CA ARG A 261 -4.38 -13.06 -15.10
C ARG A 261 -3.16 -12.89 -16.01
N ALA A 262 -3.21 -11.96 -16.94
CA ALA A 262 -2.09 -11.69 -17.86
C ALA A 262 -0.86 -11.16 -17.10
N ALA A 263 -1.05 -10.25 -16.15
CA ALA A 263 0.03 -9.70 -15.31
C ALA A 263 0.69 -10.82 -14.51
N HIS A 264 -0.11 -11.65 -13.82
CA HIS A 264 0.40 -12.79 -13.06
C HIS A 264 1.14 -13.80 -13.96
N ALA A 265 0.59 -14.12 -15.14
CA ALA A 265 1.24 -15.00 -16.11
C ALA A 265 2.55 -14.42 -16.68
N ALA A 266 2.67 -13.10 -16.76
CA ALA A 266 3.89 -12.39 -17.15
C ALA A 266 4.92 -12.25 -16.02
N GLY A 267 4.60 -12.74 -14.81
CA GLY A 267 5.47 -12.68 -13.63
C GLY A 267 5.45 -11.35 -12.88
N LEU A 268 4.46 -10.49 -13.14
CA LEU A 268 4.24 -9.28 -12.36
C LEU A 268 3.45 -9.63 -11.09
N SER A 269 3.85 -9.06 -9.95
CA SER A 269 3.06 -9.15 -8.71
C SER A 269 1.83 -8.27 -8.81
N THR A 270 0.64 -8.84 -8.57
CA THR A 270 -0.62 -8.10 -8.63
C THR A 270 -0.98 -7.52 -7.27
N VAL A 271 -1.31 -6.23 -7.23
CA VAL A 271 -1.74 -5.52 -6.01
C VAL A 271 -3.21 -5.15 -6.12
N GLY A 272 -4.01 -5.55 -5.14
CA GLY A 272 -5.43 -5.22 -5.06
C GLY A 272 -5.75 -4.27 -3.91
N GLY A 273 -6.78 -3.44 -4.07
CA GLY A 273 -7.26 -2.55 -3.00
C GLY A 273 -8.07 -3.30 -1.94
N ALA A 274 -7.61 -3.28 -0.69
CA ALA A 274 -8.35 -3.84 0.45
C ALA A 274 -9.76 -3.22 0.63
N PRO A 275 -9.98 -1.92 0.40
CA PRO A 275 -11.32 -1.34 0.44
C PRO A 275 -12.30 -1.98 -0.57
N ASN A 276 -11.82 -2.44 -1.72
CA ASN A 276 -12.64 -3.19 -2.69
C ASN A 276 -13.14 -4.51 -2.09
N VAL A 277 -12.28 -5.24 -1.38
CA VAL A 277 -12.67 -6.48 -0.70
C VAL A 277 -13.73 -6.21 0.37
N VAL A 278 -13.49 -5.23 1.24
CA VAL A 278 -14.37 -4.89 2.37
C VAL A 278 -15.75 -4.42 1.89
N ARG A 279 -15.78 -3.65 0.79
CA ARG A 279 -17.03 -3.14 0.19
C ARG A 279 -17.76 -4.18 -0.67
N GLY A 280 -17.10 -5.29 -1.00
CA GLY A 280 -17.64 -6.32 -1.88
C GLY A 280 -17.58 -5.98 -3.37
N GLY A 281 -16.74 -5.03 -3.78
CA GLY A 281 -16.53 -4.65 -5.18
C GLY A 281 -15.89 -3.27 -5.39
N SER A 282 -15.58 -2.98 -6.64
CA SER A 282 -14.96 -1.72 -7.06
C SER A 282 -15.95 -0.55 -6.99
N HIS A 283 -15.47 0.62 -6.56
CA HIS A 283 -16.23 1.88 -6.63
C HIS A 283 -16.22 2.50 -8.04
N SER A 284 -15.25 2.12 -8.87
CA SER A 284 -15.05 2.62 -10.24
C SER A 284 -15.54 1.65 -11.33
N GLY A 285 -16.18 0.53 -10.95
CA GLY A 285 -16.70 -0.46 -11.89
C GLY A 285 -15.66 -1.48 -12.40
N GLY A 286 -14.49 -1.54 -11.77
CA GLY A 286 -13.48 -2.57 -12.03
C GLY A 286 -13.82 -3.91 -11.39
N VAL A 287 -12.91 -4.88 -11.53
CA VAL A 287 -13.05 -6.25 -11.00
C VAL A 287 -13.13 -6.26 -9.47
N ALA A 288 -13.87 -7.21 -8.91
CA ALA A 288 -13.86 -7.46 -7.47
C ALA A 288 -12.55 -8.17 -7.08
N ILE A 289 -11.81 -7.59 -6.12
CA ILE A 289 -10.51 -8.16 -5.70
C ILE A 289 -10.66 -9.55 -5.08
N ALA A 290 -11.81 -9.85 -4.46
CA ALA A 290 -12.11 -11.21 -4.00
C ALA A 290 -12.15 -12.24 -5.15
N GLU A 291 -12.43 -11.83 -6.39
CA GLU A 291 -12.35 -12.69 -7.57
C GLU A 291 -10.91 -13.01 -7.93
N LEU A 292 -10.01 -12.02 -7.90
CA LEU A 292 -8.57 -12.24 -8.09
C LEU A 292 -8.01 -13.22 -7.05
N ALA A 293 -8.47 -13.11 -5.81
CA ALA A 293 -8.06 -13.99 -4.72
C ALA A 293 -8.52 -15.45 -4.95
N ARG A 294 -9.76 -15.65 -5.44
CA ARG A 294 -10.27 -17.01 -5.78
C ARG A 294 -9.52 -17.65 -6.95
N GLU A 295 -9.08 -16.84 -7.90
CA GLU A 295 -8.33 -17.28 -9.08
C GLU A 295 -6.83 -17.46 -8.82
N ASP A 296 -6.37 -17.20 -7.58
CA ASP A 296 -4.96 -17.23 -7.17
C ASP A 296 -4.05 -16.31 -8.01
N VAL A 297 -4.59 -15.18 -8.44
CA VAL A 297 -3.87 -14.14 -9.20
C VAL A 297 -3.79 -12.80 -8.42
N LEU A 298 -3.95 -12.85 -7.11
CA LEU A 298 -3.75 -11.74 -6.19
C LEU A 298 -2.50 -12.00 -5.35
N ASP A 299 -1.49 -11.14 -5.46
CA ASP A 299 -0.25 -11.29 -4.70
C ASP A 299 -0.19 -10.39 -3.47
N CYS A 300 -0.79 -9.21 -3.50
CA CYS A 300 -0.70 -8.24 -2.42
C CYS A 300 -2.01 -7.46 -2.27
N LEU A 301 -2.30 -7.01 -1.04
CA LEU A 301 -3.33 -6.03 -0.73
C LEU A 301 -2.70 -4.72 -0.27
N SER A 302 -3.32 -3.62 -0.68
CA SER A 302 -3.01 -2.27 -0.23
C SER A 302 -4.23 -1.63 0.42
N SER A 303 -4.03 -0.80 1.42
CA SER A 303 -5.12 -0.08 2.08
C SER A 303 -5.63 1.11 1.29
N ASP A 304 -4.86 1.57 0.32
CA ASP A 304 -5.21 2.72 -0.52
C ASP A 304 -5.57 3.93 0.37
N TYR A 305 -6.85 4.28 0.47
CA TYR A 305 -7.33 5.44 1.24
C TYR A 305 -7.92 5.10 2.63
N VAL A 306 -7.91 3.80 3.05
CA VAL A 306 -8.46 3.36 4.35
C VAL A 306 -7.50 2.41 5.07
N PRO A 307 -6.56 2.89 5.90
CA PRO A 307 -5.56 2.06 6.59
C PRO A 307 -6.13 0.83 7.30
N SER A 308 -7.27 0.97 7.99
CA SER A 308 -7.91 -0.13 8.73
C SER A 308 -8.47 -1.24 7.82
N SER A 309 -8.54 -1.02 6.51
CA SER A 309 -9.11 -2.01 5.58
C SER A 309 -8.25 -3.27 5.42
N LEU A 310 -6.93 -3.22 5.67
CA LEU A 310 -6.04 -4.37 5.51
C LEU A 310 -6.48 -5.57 6.36
N LEU A 311 -6.63 -5.39 7.67
CA LEU A 311 -7.07 -6.46 8.57
C LEU A 311 -8.52 -6.88 8.31
N GLN A 312 -9.39 -5.93 7.94
CA GLN A 312 -10.77 -6.24 7.56
C GLN A 312 -10.80 -7.09 6.29
N ALA A 313 -9.94 -6.80 5.31
CA ALA A 313 -9.84 -7.57 4.07
C ALA A 313 -9.25 -8.97 4.31
N VAL A 314 -8.30 -9.12 5.24
CA VAL A 314 -7.79 -10.44 5.65
C VAL A 314 -8.94 -11.32 6.16
N GLU A 315 -9.78 -10.84 7.07
CA GLU A 315 -10.95 -11.58 7.56
C GLU A 315 -11.95 -11.83 6.42
N ALA A 316 -12.30 -10.79 5.68
CA ALA A 316 -13.29 -10.90 4.63
C ALA A 316 -12.90 -11.95 3.57
N LEU A 317 -11.62 -12.03 3.17
CA LEU A 317 -11.15 -13.02 2.19
C LEU A 317 -11.23 -14.45 2.69
N THR A 318 -11.08 -14.70 3.98
CA THR A 318 -11.31 -16.06 4.52
C THR A 318 -12.75 -16.48 4.32
N ARG A 319 -13.69 -15.56 4.45
CA ARG A 319 -15.13 -15.82 4.34
C ARG A 319 -15.64 -15.80 2.90
N VAL A 320 -15.24 -14.77 2.11
CA VAL A 320 -15.80 -14.59 0.75
C VAL A 320 -15.01 -15.29 -0.34
N ALA A 321 -13.72 -15.55 -0.15
CA ALA A 321 -12.87 -16.25 -1.12
C ALA A 321 -12.44 -17.64 -0.64
N GLY A 322 -12.74 -18.01 0.63
CA GLY A 322 -12.37 -19.32 1.19
C GLY A 322 -10.87 -19.48 1.43
N LEU A 323 -10.12 -18.38 1.54
CA LEU A 323 -8.68 -18.45 1.82
C LEU A 323 -8.45 -18.94 3.25
N ALA A 324 -7.45 -19.80 3.43
CA ALA A 324 -6.90 -20.07 4.75
C ALA A 324 -6.33 -18.79 5.39
N LEU A 325 -6.45 -18.66 6.71
CA LEU A 325 -6.11 -17.41 7.41
C LEU A 325 -4.64 -17.00 7.19
N GLU A 326 -3.72 -17.97 7.23
CA GLU A 326 -2.28 -17.73 6.95
C GLU A 326 -2.05 -17.23 5.53
N ARG A 327 -2.80 -17.73 4.55
CA ARG A 327 -2.73 -17.24 3.16
C ARG A 327 -3.28 -15.82 3.04
N ALA A 328 -4.36 -15.50 3.75
CA ALA A 328 -4.93 -14.16 3.76
C ALA A 328 -3.95 -13.15 4.41
N PHE A 329 -3.30 -13.51 5.52
CA PHE A 329 -2.25 -12.69 6.11
C PHE A 329 -1.04 -12.53 5.19
N ALA A 330 -0.66 -13.55 4.43
CA ALA A 330 0.48 -13.46 3.52
C ALA A 330 0.32 -12.33 2.48
N LEU A 331 -0.92 -11.99 2.08
CA LEU A 331 -1.21 -10.88 1.16
C LEU A 331 -0.87 -9.49 1.72
N VAL A 332 -0.71 -9.37 3.03
CA VAL A 332 -0.40 -8.10 3.71
C VAL A 332 0.90 -8.17 4.53
N THR A 333 1.66 -9.28 4.41
CA THR A 333 2.90 -9.51 5.18
C THR A 333 4.02 -10.08 4.32
N ALA A 334 4.06 -11.39 4.08
CA ALA A 334 5.15 -12.07 3.39
C ALA A 334 5.25 -11.71 1.91
N ARG A 335 4.13 -11.60 1.21
CA ARG A 335 4.12 -11.28 -0.22
C ARG A 335 4.56 -9.85 -0.51
N PRO A 336 4.03 -8.79 0.15
CA PRO A 336 4.57 -7.45 -0.03
C PRO A 336 6.04 -7.32 0.41
N ALA A 337 6.48 -8.04 1.46
CA ALA A 337 7.90 -8.08 1.82
C ALA A 337 8.76 -8.61 0.66
N ALA A 338 8.37 -9.75 0.08
CA ALA A 338 9.08 -10.35 -1.05
C ALA A 338 9.07 -9.44 -2.29
N MET A 339 7.92 -8.84 -2.60
CA MET A 339 7.74 -7.90 -3.72
C MET A 339 8.69 -6.68 -3.63
N LEU A 340 8.92 -6.19 -2.41
CA LEU A 340 9.81 -5.04 -2.14
C LEU A 340 11.25 -5.47 -1.81
N GLY A 341 11.60 -6.77 -1.87
CA GLY A 341 12.93 -7.28 -1.54
C GLY A 341 13.29 -7.16 -0.05
N MET A 342 12.32 -7.06 0.84
CA MET A 342 12.52 -6.97 2.29
C MET A 342 12.68 -8.39 2.88
N ASN A 343 13.90 -8.89 2.95
CA ASN A 343 14.17 -10.27 3.36
C ASN A 343 14.24 -10.47 4.88
N ASP A 344 14.20 -9.40 5.66
CA ASP A 344 14.35 -9.38 7.12
C ASP A 344 13.02 -9.44 7.88
N ARG A 345 11.88 -9.36 7.19
CA ARG A 345 10.54 -9.22 7.79
C ARG A 345 9.44 -9.94 6.99
N GLY A 346 8.19 -9.77 7.39
CA GLY A 346 7.00 -10.31 6.70
C GLY A 346 6.63 -11.74 7.08
N ARG A 347 7.43 -12.43 7.90
CA ARG A 347 7.17 -13.79 8.38
C ARG A 347 7.55 -13.93 9.85
N LEU A 348 6.87 -14.83 10.56
CA LEU A 348 7.32 -15.28 11.89
C LEU A 348 8.32 -16.41 11.68
N ALA A 349 9.60 -16.10 11.80
CA ALA A 349 10.68 -17.08 11.70
C ALA A 349 11.89 -16.63 12.55
N SER A 350 12.62 -17.59 13.13
CA SER A 350 13.85 -17.30 13.86
C SER A 350 14.86 -16.59 12.98
N GLY A 351 15.51 -15.56 13.51
CA GLY A 351 16.47 -14.71 12.81
C GLY A 351 15.85 -13.51 12.10
N LEU A 352 14.53 -13.46 11.89
CA LEU A 352 13.87 -12.31 11.29
C LEU A 352 13.57 -11.23 12.32
N ARG A 353 13.35 -10.03 11.82
CA ARG A 353 12.98 -8.85 12.59
C ARG A 353 11.66 -9.09 13.33
N ALA A 354 11.63 -8.75 14.60
CA ALA A 354 10.45 -8.88 15.44
C ALA A 354 9.47 -7.73 15.18
N ASP A 355 8.85 -7.76 14.01
CA ASP A 355 7.70 -6.95 13.62
C ASP A 355 6.45 -7.81 13.78
N LEU A 356 5.63 -7.49 14.77
CA LEU A 356 4.51 -8.32 15.19
C LEU A 356 3.25 -7.48 15.36
N VAL A 357 2.12 -8.00 14.89
CA VAL A 357 0.80 -7.47 15.23
C VAL A 357 0.01 -8.51 16.01
N ARG A 358 -0.56 -8.11 17.15
CA ARG A 358 -1.49 -8.92 17.93
C ARG A 358 -2.91 -8.46 17.64
N VAL A 359 -3.75 -9.36 17.13
CA VAL A 359 -5.10 -9.07 16.64
C VAL A 359 -6.11 -10.01 17.26
N ARG A 360 -7.27 -9.46 17.62
CA ARG A 360 -8.48 -10.22 17.92
C ARG A 360 -9.57 -9.86 16.92
N PHE A 361 -10.18 -10.86 16.30
CA PHE A 361 -11.40 -10.66 15.53
C PHE A 361 -12.61 -10.85 16.43
N LEU A 362 -13.55 -9.91 16.41
CA LEU A 362 -14.83 -10.02 17.10
C LEU A 362 -15.75 -11.00 16.35
N ASP A 363 -16.90 -11.34 16.94
CA ASP A 363 -17.87 -12.28 16.35
C ASP A 363 -18.41 -11.81 15.01
N ASP A 364 -18.45 -10.50 14.75
CA ASP A 364 -18.85 -9.89 13.48
C ASP A 364 -17.70 -9.79 12.46
N GLY A 365 -16.50 -10.26 12.82
CA GLY A 365 -15.29 -10.18 11.99
C GLY A 365 -14.52 -8.88 12.14
N THR A 366 -14.95 -7.93 12.99
CA THR A 366 -14.23 -6.67 13.19
C THR A 366 -12.87 -6.91 13.85
N PRO A 367 -11.74 -6.51 13.24
CA PRO A 367 -10.42 -6.67 13.83
C PRO A 367 -10.15 -5.61 14.90
N ILE A 368 -9.54 -6.02 16.00
CA ILE A 368 -9.00 -5.14 17.03
C ILE A 368 -7.50 -5.39 17.14
N VAL A 369 -6.68 -4.37 16.89
CA VAL A 369 -5.24 -4.42 17.18
C VAL A 369 -5.04 -4.31 18.69
N ARG A 370 -4.52 -5.37 19.30
CA ARG A 370 -4.28 -5.50 20.74
C ARG A 370 -2.86 -5.15 21.13
N GLY A 371 -1.96 -5.06 20.17
CA GLY A 371 -0.58 -4.66 20.35
C GLY A 371 0.18 -4.67 19.04
N LEU A 372 1.17 -3.83 18.96
CA LEU A 372 2.09 -3.71 17.83
C LEU A 372 3.52 -3.66 18.33
N THR A 373 4.37 -4.47 17.73
CA THR A 373 5.82 -4.49 17.99
C THR A 373 6.57 -4.21 16.69
N VAL A 374 7.52 -3.27 16.73
CA VAL A 374 8.36 -2.90 15.59
C VAL A 374 9.82 -3.02 15.98
N ALA A 375 10.57 -3.88 15.30
CA ALA A 375 11.95 -4.21 15.65
C ALA A 375 12.12 -4.55 17.14
N GLY A 376 11.19 -5.33 17.70
CA GLY A 376 11.19 -5.76 19.09
C GLY A 376 10.81 -4.70 20.12
N ARG A 377 10.37 -3.51 19.70
CA ARG A 377 9.90 -2.43 20.58
C ARG A 377 8.39 -2.29 20.48
N ALA A 378 7.72 -2.14 21.61
CA ALA A 378 6.28 -1.83 21.60
C ALA A 378 6.04 -0.49 20.91
N ALA A 379 5.15 -0.50 19.92
CA ALA A 379 4.72 0.68 19.17
C ALA A 379 3.27 1.10 19.52
N LEU A 380 2.47 0.14 20.04
CA LEU A 380 1.16 0.32 20.66
C LEU A 380 1.05 -0.56 21.89
#